data_f8de48379f446298fac96ab99a15ed87
#
_entry.id   f8de48379f446298fac96ab99a15ed87
#
_cell.length_a   1.000
_cell.length_b   1.000
_cell.length_c   1.000
_cell.angle_alpha   90.00
_cell.angle_beta   90.00
_cell.angle_gamma   90.00
#
_symmetry.space_group_name_H-M   'P 1'
#
loop_
_entity.id
_entity.type
_entity.pdbx_description
1 polymer ?
#
loop_
_entity_poly.entity_id
_entity_poly.type
_entity_poly.pdbx_seq_one_letter_code
_entity_poly.pdbx_strand_id
1 'polypeptide(L)'
;TGHGTAAAEDGYFTGYITGTWQPIVWLGIYLFLTAFVVYRGVNKGIENYSKILMPILLILIIGISIFSLTLTHTDADGVVRTGLQGMKIYLVPNFKGMTPQKFFTVFVDALGQLFFSISVAMGIMVAYGSYVKKETNLMKSINQIEIFDTIVALLAGLMIVPAVFTFMGTEGMSAGPGLMFVSLPKVFQSMGAAGGVIGTIFFLMVSFAAITSSVSVMESIVSC
;
A
#
# COMPACT_ATOMS: atom_id res chain seq x y z
N THR A 1 -3.81 -9.61 18.64
CA THR A 1 -5.26 -9.51 18.85
C THR A 1 -6.05 -10.82 18.70
N GLY A 2 -5.44 -12.01 18.64
CA GLY A 2 -6.12 -13.31 18.65
C GLY A 2 -6.80 -13.77 17.36
N HIS A 3 -6.94 -12.90 16.37
CA HIS A 3 -7.58 -13.23 15.08
C HIS A 3 -6.59 -13.38 13.91
N GLY A 4 -5.30 -13.54 14.18
CA GLY A 4 -4.29 -13.60 13.12
C GLY A 4 -4.46 -14.78 12.15
N THR A 5 -4.90 -15.94 12.65
CA THR A 5 -5.21 -17.11 11.83
C THR A 5 -6.47 -16.90 10.98
N ALA A 6 -7.53 -16.35 11.58
CA ALA A 6 -8.77 -16.04 10.87
C ALA A 6 -8.57 -14.99 9.77
N ALA A 7 -7.69 -14.00 9.98
CA ALA A 7 -7.38 -12.97 8.97
C ALA A 7 -6.65 -13.52 7.74
N ALA A 8 -6.05 -14.70 7.83
CA ALA A 8 -5.41 -15.38 6.70
C ALA A 8 -6.37 -16.26 5.86
N GLU A 9 -7.63 -16.41 6.30
CA GLU A 9 -8.66 -17.13 5.55
C GLU A 9 -9.18 -16.29 4.39
N ASP A 10 -9.41 -16.90 3.24
CA ASP A 10 -9.78 -16.20 2.00
C ASP A 10 -11.11 -15.42 2.09
N GLY A 11 -12.04 -15.86 2.93
CA GLY A 11 -13.34 -15.21 3.12
C GLY A 11 -13.36 -14.07 4.15
N TYR A 12 -12.33 -13.94 4.98
CA TYR A 12 -12.35 -13.01 6.11
C TYR A 12 -12.46 -11.54 5.68
N PHE A 13 -11.59 -11.12 4.77
CA PHE A 13 -11.60 -9.74 4.26
C PHE A 13 -12.92 -9.41 3.55
N THR A 14 -13.38 -10.28 2.67
CA THR A 14 -14.64 -10.08 1.95
C THR A 14 -15.82 -10.05 2.90
N GLY A 15 -15.90 -10.96 3.87
CA GLY A 15 -16.94 -10.97 4.90
C GLY A 15 -16.95 -9.71 5.76
N TYR A 16 -15.77 -9.15 6.04
CA TYR A 16 -15.64 -7.90 6.78
C TYR A 16 -16.17 -6.69 5.98
N ILE A 17 -15.73 -6.52 4.72
CA ILE A 17 -16.12 -5.35 3.91
C ILE A 17 -17.57 -5.37 3.44
N THR A 18 -18.18 -6.57 3.36
CA THR A 18 -19.61 -6.73 3.03
C THR A 18 -20.52 -6.65 4.26
N GLY A 19 -19.93 -6.60 5.46
CA GLY A 19 -20.67 -6.42 6.71
C GLY A 19 -21.39 -5.07 6.76
N THR A 20 -22.61 -5.03 7.32
CA THR A 20 -23.44 -3.80 7.29
C THR A 20 -22.93 -2.75 8.26
N TRP A 21 -22.59 -3.11 9.49
CA TRP A 21 -22.31 -2.14 10.57
C TRP A 21 -20.83 -1.91 10.83
N GLN A 22 -20.01 -2.96 10.76
CA GLN A 22 -18.59 -2.87 11.12
C GLN A 22 -17.80 -1.89 10.23
N PRO A 23 -17.90 -1.92 8.89
CA PRO A 23 -17.21 -0.96 8.03
C PRO A 23 -17.65 0.48 8.28
N ILE A 24 -18.97 0.70 8.52
CA ILE A 24 -19.51 2.04 8.76
C ILE A 24 -18.98 2.63 10.06
N VAL A 25 -18.94 1.86 11.14
CA VAL A 25 -18.41 2.31 12.43
C VAL A 25 -16.93 2.67 12.32
N TRP A 26 -16.12 1.81 11.71
CA TRP A 26 -14.70 2.08 11.51
C TRP A 26 -14.43 3.26 10.58
N LEU A 27 -15.23 3.42 9.52
CA LEU A 27 -15.19 4.61 8.66
C LEU A 27 -15.49 5.87 9.46
N GLY A 28 -16.52 5.85 10.31
CA GLY A 28 -16.86 6.97 11.18
C GLY A 28 -15.73 7.36 12.14
N ILE A 29 -15.10 6.37 12.79
CA ILE A 29 -13.93 6.58 13.65
C ILE A 29 -12.77 7.18 12.85
N TYR A 30 -12.49 6.63 11.68
CA TYR A 30 -11.40 7.08 10.82
C TYR A 30 -11.60 8.53 10.35
N LEU A 31 -12.79 8.89 9.88
CA LEU A 31 -13.13 10.25 9.48
C LEU A 31 -13.09 11.22 10.64
N PHE A 32 -13.55 10.80 11.83
CA PHE A 32 -13.45 11.62 13.03
C PHE A 32 -12.00 11.90 13.41
N LEU A 33 -11.12 10.89 13.38
CA LEU A 33 -9.69 11.08 13.64
C LEU A 33 -9.05 12.02 12.63
N THR A 34 -9.35 11.86 11.35
CA THR A 34 -8.85 12.72 10.27
C THR A 34 -9.29 14.17 10.49
N ALA A 35 -10.58 14.40 10.72
CA ALA A 35 -11.13 15.73 10.97
C ALA A 35 -10.54 16.36 12.24
N PHE A 36 -10.34 15.60 13.31
CA PHE A 36 -9.74 16.05 14.54
C PHE A 36 -8.29 16.53 14.34
N VAL A 37 -7.52 15.80 13.52
CA VAL A 37 -6.14 16.18 13.21
C VAL A 37 -6.10 17.47 12.40
N VAL A 38 -6.95 17.61 11.37
CA VAL A 38 -7.06 18.83 10.56
C VAL A 38 -7.46 20.02 11.43
N TYR A 39 -8.48 19.86 12.31
CA TYR A 39 -8.93 20.90 13.23
C TYR A 39 -7.82 21.39 14.18
N ARG A 40 -6.95 20.49 14.64
CA ARG A 40 -5.82 20.84 15.53
C ARG A 40 -4.63 21.48 14.81
N GLY A 41 -4.62 21.47 13.49
CA GLY A 41 -3.55 22.02 12.66
C GLY A 41 -2.48 20.98 12.32
N VAL A 42 -2.22 20.86 11.02
CA VAL A 42 -1.39 19.81 10.40
C VAL A 42 0.10 19.95 10.71
N ASN A 43 0.58 21.19 10.96
CA ASN A 43 2.00 21.56 10.85
C ASN A 43 2.96 21.04 11.92
N LYS A 44 2.52 20.60 13.10
CA LYS A 44 3.45 20.17 14.16
C LYS A 44 3.31 18.72 14.62
N GLY A 45 2.15 18.13 14.45
CA GLY A 45 1.89 16.75 14.87
C GLY A 45 2.31 15.72 13.83
N ILE A 46 1.76 15.84 12.62
CA ILE A 46 1.93 14.83 11.56
C ILE A 46 3.37 14.80 11.05
N GLU A 47 4.02 15.95 10.84
CA GLU A 47 5.39 16.01 10.33
C GLU A 47 6.38 15.27 11.23
N ASN A 48 6.29 15.46 12.55
CA ASN A 48 7.21 14.80 13.49
C ASN A 48 6.97 13.29 13.59
N TYR A 49 5.69 12.85 13.58
CA TYR A 49 5.38 11.42 13.58
C TYR A 49 5.78 10.75 12.27
N SER A 50 5.53 11.38 11.13
CA SER A 50 5.91 10.85 9.83
C SER A 50 7.42 10.67 9.67
N LYS A 51 8.24 11.57 10.22
CA LYS A 51 9.70 11.46 10.20
C LYS A 51 10.23 10.19 10.87
N ILE A 52 9.49 9.64 11.83
CA ILE A 52 9.86 8.40 12.55
C ILE A 52 9.17 7.20 11.91
N LEU A 53 7.86 7.31 11.63
CA LEU A 53 7.06 6.18 11.19
C LEU A 53 7.38 5.75 9.75
N MET A 54 7.66 6.70 8.84
CA MET A 54 7.94 6.37 7.44
C MET A 54 9.24 5.58 7.24
N PRO A 55 10.38 5.91 7.88
CA PRO A 55 11.56 5.06 7.83
C PRO A 55 11.34 3.65 8.40
N ILE A 56 10.58 3.52 9.50
CA ILE A 56 10.24 2.22 10.08
C ILE A 56 9.40 1.41 9.09
N LEU A 57 8.39 2.01 8.47
CA LEU A 57 7.57 1.37 7.45
C LEU A 57 8.43 0.91 6.26
N LEU A 58 9.37 1.73 5.81
CA LEU A 58 10.28 1.38 4.71
C LEU A 58 11.15 0.16 5.06
N ILE A 59 11.71 0.11 6.28
CA ILE A 59 12.48 -1.03 6.76
C ILE A 59 11.61 -2.29 6.80
N LEU A 60 10.36 -2.18 7.28
CA LEU A 60 9.41 -3.30 7.30
C LEU A 60 9.08 -3.78 5.88
N ILE A 61 8.82 -2.88 4.94
CA ILE A 61 8.56 -3.23 3.54
C ILE A 61 9.75 -3.99 2.96
N ILE A 62 10.98 -3.52 3.17
CA ILE A 62 12.20 -4.20 2.72
C ILE A 62 12.31 -5.60 3.34
N GLY A 63 12.15 -5.70 4.66
CA GLY A 63 12.24 -6.98 5.37
C GLY A 63 11.19 -7.98 4.91
N ILE A 64 9.94 -7.56 4.77
CA ILE A 64 8.85 -8.40 4.28
C ILE A 64 9.04 -8.76 2.80
N SER A 65 9.57 -7.85 1.98
CA SER A 65 9.89 -8.14 0.57
C SER A 65 10.92 -9.27 0.47
N ILE A 66 12.02 -9.16 1.23
CA ILE A 66 13.05 -10.21 1.25
C ILE A 66 12.44 -11.55 1.71
N PHE A 67 11.64 -11.53 2.77
CA PHE A 67 10.96 -12.74 3.24
C PHE A 67 9.99 -13.31 2.21
N SER A 68 9.23 -12.46 1.51
CA SER A 68 8.29 -12.86 0.47
C SER A 68 8.97 -13.63 -0.67
N LEU A 69 10.23 -13.32 -0.99
CA LEU A 69 11.01 -14.05 -1.99
C LEU A 69 11.41 -15.48 -1.55
N THR A 70 11.49 -15.72 -0.25
CA THR A 70 11.82 -17.05 0.31
C THR A 70 10.62 -17.97 0.45
N LEU A 71 9.41 -17.46 0.21
CA LEU A 71 8.18 -18.25 0.34
C LEU A 71 8.12 -19.39 -0.67
N THR A 72 7.65 -20.54 -0.20
CA THR A 72 7.31 -21.68 -1.02
C THR A 72 5.97 -22.24 -0.53
N HIS A 73 5.06 -22.47 -1.45
CA HIS A 73 3.76 -23.06 -1.16
C HIS A 73 3.42 -24.11 -2.19
N THR A 74 2.86 -25.23 -1.72
CA THR A 74 2.35 -26.31 -2.59
C THR A 74 0.83 -26.19 -2.58
N ASP A 75 0.24 -26.00 -3.75
CA ASP A 75 -1.19 -25.92 -3.94
C ASP A 75 -1.89 -27.27 -3.74
N ALA A 76 -3.21 -27.27 -3.62
CA ALA A 76 -4.02 -28.49 -3.51
C ALA A 76 -3.80 -29.45 -4.69
N ASP A 77 -3.48 -28.92 -5.85
CA ASP A 77 -3.16 -29.69 -7.09
C ASP A 77 -1.72 -30.19 -7.15
N GLY A 78 -0.92 -30.05 -6.08
CA GLY A 78 0.48 -30.46 -6.02
C GLY A 78 1.47 -29.54 -6.75
N VAL A 79 1.03 -28.39 -7.24
CA VAL A 79 1.89 -27.41 -7.92
C VAL A 79 2.67 -26.61 -6.89
N VAL A 80 4.02 -26.69 -6.97
CA VAL A 80 4.90 -25.90 -6.11
C VAL A 80 5.12 -24.52 -6.71
N ARG A 81 4.74 -23.47 -5.96
CA ARG A 81 4.98 -22.08 -6.32
C ARG A 81 5.98 -21.45 -5.37
N THR A 82 6.85 -20.60 -5.91
CA THR A 82 7.89 -19.93 -5.12
C THR A 82 7.81 -18.41 -5.29
N GLY A 83 8.23 -17.67 -4.26
CA GLY A 83 8.32 -16.21 -4.32
C GLY A 83 9.24 -15.71 -5.43
N LEU A 84 10.32 -16.44 -5.73
CA LEU A 84 11.22 -16.11 -6.84
C LEU A 84 10.54 -16.20 -8.22
N GLN A 85 9.61 -17.13 -8.41
CA GLN A 85 8.81 -17.19 -9.65
C GLN A 85 7.88 -15.98 -9.74
N GLY A 86 7.27 -15.58 -8.61
CA GLY A 86 6.46 -14.36 -8.54
C GLY A 86 7.26 -13.09 -8.83
N MET A 87 8.49 -12.98 -8.31
CA MET A 87 9.41 -11.89 -8.65
C MET A 87 9.72 -11.83 -10.14
N LYS A 88 9.94 -12.98 -10.78
CA LYS A 88 10.18 -13.03 -12.23
C LYS A 88 8.98 -12.49 -13.01
N ILE A 89 7.76 -12.81 -12.59
CA ILE A 89 6.53 -12.29 -13.22
C ILE A 89 6.42 -10.77 -13.05
N TYR A 90 6.80 -10.26 -11.89
CA TYR A 90 6.77 -8.83 -11.60
C TYR A 90 7.79 -8.02 -12.39
N LEU A 91 9.05 -8.50 -12.48
CA LEU A 91 10.16 -7.75 -13.06
C LEU A 91 10.31 -7.97 -14.57
N VAL A 92 9.84 -9.11 -15.11
CA VAL A 92 10.00 -9.43 -16.51
C VAL A 92 8.70 -9.13 -17.27
N PRO A 93 8.70 -8.08 -18.12
CA PRO A 93 7.50 -7.72 -18.87
C PRO A 93 7.16 -8.80 -19.90
N ASN A 94 5.87 -9.13 -19.97
CA ASN A 94 5.36 -10.09 -20.94
C ASN A 94 4.55 -9.38 -22.03
N PHE A 95 5.15 -9.22 -23.20
CA PHE A 95 4.51 -8.60 -24.36
C PHE A 95 3.73 -9.58 -25.27
N LYS A 96 3.59 -10.86 -24.88
CA LYS A 96 2.83 -11.83 -25.65
C LYS A 96 1.35 -11.44 -25.67
N GLY A 97 0.79 -11.29 -26.88
CA GLY A 97 -0.61 -10.87 -27.06
C GLY A 97 -0.87 -9.39 -26.77
N MET A 98 0.17 -8.54 -26.75
CA MET A 98 0.05 -7.10 -26.64
C MET A 98 -0.39 -6.50 -27.98
N THR A 99 -1.64 -6.09 -28.08
CA THR A 99 -2.14 -5.31 -29.21
C THR A 99 -1.90 -3.82 -28.96
N PRO A 100 -1.86 -2.96 -30.04
CA PRO A 100 -1.73 -1.52 -29.85
C PRO A 100 -2.81 -0.92 -28.94
N GLN A 101 -4.04 -1.40 -29.03
CA GLN A 101 -5.15 -0.97 -28.16
C GLN A 101 -4.88 -1.33 -26.69
N LYS A 102 -4.46 -2.59 -26.45
CA LYS A 102 -4.14 -3.04 -25.10
C LYS A 102 -2.96 -2.29 -24.50
N PHE A 103 -1.93 -1.99 -25.30
CA PHE A 103 -0.81 -1.15 -24.88
C PHE A 103 -1.28 0.24 -24.46
N PHE A 104 -2.14 0.87 -25.26
CA PHE A 104 -2.68 2.19 -24.95
C PHE A 104 -3.53 2.18 -23.66
N THR A 105 -4.36 1.16 -23.46
CA THR A 105 -5.14 1.00 -22.21
C THR A 105 -4.22 0.90 -21.00
N VAL A 106 -3.23 0.00 -21.05
CA VAL A 106 -2.25 -0.17 -19.95
C VAL A 106 -1.47 1.12 -19.69
N PHE A 107 -1.12 1.85 -20.73
CA PHE A 107 -0.43 3.14 -20.60
C PHE A 107 -1.29 4.19 -19.90
N VAL A 108 -2.57 4.30 -20.28
CA VAL A 108 -3.52 5.23 -19.62
C VAL A 108 -3.78 4.84 -18.17
N ASP A 109 -3.93 3.55 -17.89
CA ASP A 109 -4.09 3.04 -16.51
C ASP A 109 -2.87 3.35 -15.65
N ALA A 110 -1.66 3.17 -16.22
CA ALA A 110 -0.41 3.49 -15.52
C ALA A 110 -0.27 5.00 -15.24
N LEU A 111 -0.65 5.85 -16.21
CA LEU A 111 -0.70 7.31 -16.01
C LEU A 111 -1.71 7.69 -14.90
N GLY A 112 -2.89 7.09 -14.92
CA GLY A 112 -3.90 7.32 -13.88
C GLY A 112 -3.39 6.96 -12.50
N GLN A 113 -2.70 5.83 -12.37
CA GLN A 113 -2.09 5.40 -11.13
C GLN A 113 -0.96 6.34 -10.68
N LEU A 114 -0.13 6.82 -11.61
CA LEU A 114 0.93 7.78 -11.31
C LEU A 114 0.34 9.09 -10.76
N PHE A 115 -0.66 9.67 -11.43
CA PHE A 115 -1.33 10.89 -10.95
C PHE A 115 -1.94 10.72 -9.57
N PHE A 116 -2.51 9.55 -9.29
CA PHE A 116 -3.06 9.24 -7.99
C PHE A 116 -1.96 9.14 -6.91
N SER A 117 -0.85 8.44 -7.20
CA SER A 117 0.25 8.21 -6.26
C SER A 117 0.92 9.51 -5.82
N ILE A 118 1.24 10.40 -6.77
CA ILE A 118 1.85 11.71 -6.48
C ILE A 118 0.84 12.81 -6.17
N SER A 119 -0.44 12.44 -5.99
CA SER A 119 -1.53 13.38 -5.62
C SER A 119 -1.72 14.57 -6.57
N VAL A 120 -1.40 14.40 -7.85
CA VAL A 120 -1.67 15.38 -8.91
C VAL A 120 -3.17 15.36 -9.23
N ALA A 121 -3.73 16.52 -9.55
CA ALA A 121 -5.15 16.73 -9.84
C ALA A 121 -6.12 16.60 -8.66
N MET A 122 -5.65 16.36 -7.42
CA MET A 122 -6.48 16.31 -6.21
C MET A 122 -6.46 17.63 -5.40
N GLY A 123 -5.82 18.68 -5.91
CA GLY A 123 -5.66 19.95 -5.18
C GLY A 123 -4.58 19.93 -4.09
N ILE A 124 -4.10 18.78 -3.65
CA ILE A 124 -3.13 18.61 -2.55
C ILE A 124 -1.83 19.35 -2.87
N MET A 125 -1.30 19.16 -4.08
CA MET A 125 -0.06 19.84 -4.51
C MET A 125 -0.19 21.34 -4.57
N VAL A 126 -1.39 21.88 -4.90
CA VAL A 126 -1.68 23.31 -4.92
C VAL A 126 -1.73 23.84 -3.48
N ALA A 127 -2.44 23.16 -2.59
CA ALA A 127 -2.53 23.53 -1.18
C ALA A 127 -1.13 23.52 -0.52
N TYR A 128 -0.37 22.46 -0.68
CA TYR A 128 0.98 22.39 -0.11
C TYR A 128 1.96 23.36 -0.76
N GLY A 129 1.82 23.62 -2.07
CA GLY A 129 2.61 24.61 -2.77
C GLY A 129 2.44 26.02 -2.19
N SER A 130 1.26 26.35 -1.69
CA SER A 130 0.99 27.64 -1.05
C SER A 130 1.71 27.85 0.30
N TYR A 131 2.08 26.75 0.98
CA TYR A 131 2.81 26.78 2.26
C TYR A 131 4.34 26.75 2.10
N VAL A 132 4.84 26.51 0.89
CA VAL A 132 6.29 26.42 0.64
C VAL A 132 6.93 27.81 0.75
N LYS A 133 8.03 27.89 1.48
CA LYS A 133 8.81 29.12 1.62
C LYS A 133 9.50 29.48 0.30
N LYS A 134 9.63 30.78 0.03
CA LYS A 134 10.23 31.31 -1.21
C LYS A 134 11.67 30.84 -1.46
N GLU A 135 12.40 30.55 -0.40
CA GLU A 135 13.82 30.11 -0.47
C GLU A 135 13.94 28.61 -0.79
N THR A 136 12.85 27.86 -0.80
CA THR A 136 12.88 26.39 -1.02
C THR A 136 13.10 26.10 -2.50
N ASN A 137 14.06 25.24 -2.79
CA ASN A 137 14.29 24.74 -4.16
C ASN A 137 13.25 23.66 -4.50
N LEU A 138 12.18 24.08 -5.16
CA LEU A 138 11.07 23.19 -5.55
C LEU A 138 11.51 22.04 -6.46
N MET A 139 12.42 22.29 -7.40
CA MET A 139 12.90 21.24 -8.31
C MET A 139 13.57 20.10 -7.57
N LYS A 140 14.42 20.46 -6.57
CA LYS A 140 15.08 19.44 -5.74
C LYS A 140 14.05 18.63 -4.93
N SER A 141 13.04 19.27 -4.39
CA SER A 141 11.98 18.60 -3.62
C SER A 141 11.14 17.67 -4.50
N ILE A 142 10.77 18.11 -5.70
CA ILE A 142 10.01 17.30 -6.66
C ILE A 142 10.81 16.06 -7.06
N ASN A 143 12.08 16.21 -7.44
CA ASN A 143 12.92 15.08 -7.81
C ASN A 143 13.08 14.06 -6.66
N GLN A 144 13.16 14.53 -5.41
CA GLN A 144 13.22 13.64 -4.26
C GLN A 144 11.90 12.86 -4.08
N ILE A 145 10.76 13.53 -4.20
CA ILE A 145 9.44 12.87 -4.10
C ILE A 145 9.33 11.80 -5.18
N GLU A 146 9.64 12.12 -6.42
CA GLU A 146 9.56 11.18 -7.56
C GLU A 146 10.43 9.93 -7.35
N ILE A 147 11.67 10.12 -6.94
CA ILE A 147 12.60 9.01 -6.69
C ILE A 147 12.09 8.13 -5.54
N PHE A 148 11.68 8.73 -4.41
CA PHE A 148 11.20 7.96 -3.27
C PHE A 148 9.87 7.26 -3.57
N ASP A 149 8.92 7.90 -4.24
CA ASP A 149 7.66 7.29 -4.67
C ASP A 149 7.93 6.06 -5.54
N THR A 150 8.80 6.19 -6.53
CA THR A 150 9.18 5.08 -7.43
C THR A 150 9.83 3.93 -6.66
N ILE A 151 10.79 4.21 -5.77
CA ILE A 151 11.47 3.17 -4.98
C ILE A 151 10.47 2.43 -4.08
N VAL A 152 9.62 3.16 -3.37
CA VAL A 152 8.65 2.56 -2.45
C VAL A 152 7.60 1.76 -3.23
N ALA A 153 7.14 2.24 -4.38
CA ALA A 153 6.20 1.51 -5.25
C ALA A 153 6.81 0.18 -5.75
N LEU A 154 8.07 0.19 -6.19
CA LEU A 154 8.77 -1.02 -6.61
C LEU A 154 8.95 -2.01 -5.45
N LEU A 155 9.32 -1.54 -4.26
CA LEU A 155 9.46 -2.38 -3.08
C LEU A 155 8.12 -2.96 -2.62
N ALA A 156 7.04 -2.16 -2.64
CA ALA A 156 5.69 -2.64 -2.31
C ALA A 156 5.22 -3.71 -3.30
N GLY A 157 5.51 -3.53 -4.60
CA GLY A 157 5.25 -4.55 -5.61
C GLY A 157 6.04 -5.84 -5.35
N LEU A 158 7.33 -5.72 -5.00
CA LEU A 158 8.18 -6.87 -4.60
C LEU A 158 7.71 -7.56 -3.32
N MET A 159 7.04 -6.85 -2.43
CA MET A 159 6.44 -7.42 -1.23
C MET A 159 5.17 -8.20 -1.55
N ILE A 160 4.28 -7.62 -2.37
CA ILE A 160 2.93 -8.12 -2.58
C ILE A 160 2.89 -9.18 -3.70
N VAL A 161 3.47 -8.90 -4.87
CA VAL A 161 3.31 -9.76 -6.06
C VAL A 161 3.89 -11.16 -5.86
N PRO A 162 5.11 -11.35 -5.31
CA PRO A 162 5.62 -12.68 -4.99
C PRO A 162 4.75 -13.44 -4.00
N ALA A 163 4.23 -12.75 -2.97
CA ALA A 163 3.35 -13.35 -1.98
C ALA A 163 2.02 -13.82 -2.61
N VAL A 164 1.38 -12.96 -3.40
CA VAL A 164 0.14 -13.28 -4.12
C VAL A 164 0.36 -14.49 -5.03
N PHE A 165 1.43 -14.46 -5.83
CA PHE A 165 1.73 -15.58 -6.73
C PHE A 165 1.94 -16.90 -5.98
N THR A 166 2.64 -16.83 -4.85
CA THR A 166 2.93 -18.03 -4.04
C THR A 166 1.65 -18.66 -3.48
N PHE A 167 0.74 -17.86 -2.94
CA PHE A 167 -0.46 -18.37 -2.25
C PHE A 167 -1.69 -18.50 -3.14
N MET A 168 -1.82 -17.67 -4.18
CA MET A 168 -3.04 -17.56 -4.98
C MET A 168 -2.81 -17.76 -6.50
N GLY A 169 -1.55 -17.91 -6.93
CA GLY A 169 -1.21 -18.04 -8.34
C GLY A 169 -1.46 -16.75 -9.14
N THR A 170 -1.49 -16.88 -10.47
CA THR A 170 -1.73 -15.74 -11.40
C THR A 170 -3.16 -15.20 -11.32
N GLU A 171 -4.13 -16.02 -10.94
CA GLU A 171 -5.53 -15.61 -10.81
C GLU A 171 -5.74 -14.61 -9.68
N GLY A 172 -4.99 -14.77 -8.58
CA GLY A 172 -5.04 -13.85 -7.45
C GLY A 172 -4.59 -12.43 -7.77
N MET A 173 -3.82 -12.21 -8.84
CA MET A 173 -3.29 -10.89 -9.19
C MET A 173 -4.35 -9.87 -9.62
N SER A 174 -5.57 -10.31 -9.94
CA SER A 174 -6.69 -9.43 -10.29
C SER A 174 -7.55 -9.00 -9.09
N ALA A 175 -7.19 -9.38 -7.88
CA ALA A 175 -8.03 -9.20 -6.70
C ALA A 175 -8.08 -7.75 -6.12
N GLY A 176 -7.44 -6.76 -6.77
CA GLY A 176 -7.46 -5.37 -6.30
C GLY A 176 -7.00 -5.19 -4.85
N PRO A 177 -7.77 -4.54 -3.95
CA PRO A 177 -7.41 -4.37 -2.54
C PRO A 177 -7.18 -5.67 -1.78
N GLY A 178 -7.76 -6.77 -2.23
CA GLY A 178 -7.53 -8.11 -1.68
C GLY A 178 -6.08 -8.57 -1.80
N LEU A 179 -5.32 -8.06 -2.78
CA LEU A 179 -3.89 -8.35 -2.92
C LEU A 179 -3.13 -8.11 -1.61
N MET A 180 -3.39 -7.00 -0.96
CA MET A 180 -2.72 -6.64 0.29
C MET A 180 -3.38 -7.31 1.51
N PHE A 181 -4.71 -7.24 1.61
CA PHE A 181 -5.43 -7.65 2.82
C PHE A 181 -5.68 -9.16 2.92
N VAL A 182 -5.53 -9.91 1.84
CA VAL A 182 -5.61 -11.38 1.84
C VAL A 182 -4.23 -12.01 1.85
N SER A 183 -3.31 -11.53 1.00
CA SER A 183 -2.01 -12.17 0.82
C SER A 183 -1.04 -11.90 1.95
N LEU A 184 -0.94 -10.67 2.45
CA LEU A 184 0.00 -10.34 3.53
C LEU A 184 -0.31 -11.04 4.86
N PRO A 185 -1.56 -11.21 5.32
CA PRO A 185 -1.85 -12.04 6.47
C PRO A 185 -1.33 -13.49 6.34
N LYS A 186 -1.39 -14.08 5.14
CA LYS A 186 -0.83 -15.41 4.87
C LYS A 186 0.70 -15.40 4.99
N VAL A 187 1.36 -14.35 4.48
CA VAL A 187 2.81 -14.15 4.66
C VAL A 187 3.17 -14.08 6.13
N PHE A 188 2.47 -13.25 6.91
CA PHE A 188 2.71 -13.14 8.35
C PHE A 188 2.46 -14.46 9.08
N GLN A 189 1.43 -15.20 8.70
CA GLN A 189 1.19 -16.52 9.26
C GLN A 189 2.35 -17.47 8.98
N SER A 190 2.95 -17.44 7.79
CA SER A 190 4.11 -18.26 7.42
C SER A 190 5.40 -17.89 8.17
N MET A 191 5.49 -16.68 8.73
CA MET A 191 6.59 -16.25 9.62
C MET A 191 6.53 -16.87 11.02
N GLY A 192 5.49 -17.65 11.35
CA GLY A 192 5.32 -18.27 12.66
C GLY A 192 5.09 -17.23 13.77
N ALA A 193 5.75 -17.42 14.93
CA ALA A 193 5.54 -16.57 16.11
C ALA A 193 5.88 -15.08 15.88
N ALA A 194 6.86 -14.76 15.05
CA ALA A 194 7.24 -13.38 14.74
C ALA A 194 6.19 -12.67 13.85
N GLY A 195 5.44 -13.43 13.05
CA GLY A 195 4.51 -12.88 12.08
C GLY A 195 3.38 -12.07 12.70
N GLY A 196 2.88 -12.47 13.87
CA GLY A 196 1.86 -11.73 14.59
C GLY A 196 2.33 -10.33 15.02
N VAL A 197 3.56 -10.21 15.50
CA VAL A 197 4.15 -8.93 15.91
C VAL A 197 4.45 -8.06 14.69
N ILE A 198 5.14 -8.62 13.70
CA ILE A 198 5.51 -7.91 12.46
C ILE A 198 4.26 -7.44 11.73
N GLY A 199 3.24 -8.29 11.57
CA GLY A 199 1.98 -7.95 10.93
C GLY A 199 1.21 -6.85 11.65
N THR A 200 1.19 -6.90 13.00
CA THR A 200 0.54 -5.84 13.80
C THR A 200 1.23 -4.50 13.60
N ILE A 201 2.57 -4.46 13.70
CA ILE A 201 3.35 -3.24 13.49
C ILE A 201 3.15 -2.74 12.05
N PHE A 202 3.21 -3.62 11.06
CA PHE A 202 3.02 -3.28 9.65
C PHE A 202 1.65 -2.62 9.42
N PHE A 203 0.56 -3.26 9.84
CA PHE A 203 -0.79 -2.69 9.63
C PHE A 203 -1.04 -1.43 10.44
N LEU A 204 -0.43 -1.27 11.62
CA LEU A 204 -0.43 0.00 12.33
C LEU A 204 0.26 1.10 11.53
N MET A 205 1.45 0.84 10.97
CA MET A 205 2.17 1.81 10.14
C MET A 205 1.39 2.17 8.87
N VAL A 206 0.77 1.19 8.21
CA VAL A 206 -0.10 1.41 7.05
C VAL A 206 -1.33 2.26 7.43
N SER A 207 -1.92 2.03 8.60
CA SER A 207 -3.04 2.84 9.10
C SER A 207 -2.62 4.30 9.32
N PHE A 208 -1.45 4.54 9.90
CA PHE A 208 -0.91 5.88 10.04
C PHE A 208 -0.62 6.54 8.69
N ALA A 209 -0.04 5.80 7.74
CA ALA A 209 0.17 6.30 6.37
C ALA A 209 -1.16 6.66 5.68
N ALA A 210 -2.20 5.87 5.88
CA ALA A 210 -3.54 6.16 5.37
C ALA A 210 -4.13 7.43 6.00
N ILE A 211 -3.98 7.62 7.33
CA ILE A 211 -4.45 8.83 8.01
C ILE A 211 -3.72 10.07 7.50
N THR A 212 -2.39 10.03 7.32
CA THR A 212 -1.65 11.19 6.78
C THR A 212 -2.12 11.56 5.38
N SER A 213 -2.39 10.58 4.52
CA SER A 213 -2.96 10.81 3.19
C SER A 213 -4.36 11.43 3.25
N SER A 214 -5.23 10.92 4.12
CA SER A 214 -6.58 11.47 4.30
C SER A 214 -6.58 12.87 4.85
N VAL A 215 -5.67 13.18 5.76
CA VAL A 215 -5.49 14.56 6.27
C VAL A 215 -5.06 15.49 5.14
N SER A 216 -4.17 15.06 4.26
CA SER A 216 -3.74 15.86 3.11
C SER A 216 -4.89 16.16 2.14
N VAL A 217 -5.76 15.18 1.88
CA VAL A 217 -6.97 15.39 1.08
C VAL A 217 -7.94 16.35 1.77
N MET A 218 -8.20 16.14 3.06
CA MET A 218 -9.11 17.00 3.81
C MET A 218 -8.58 18.44 3.92
N GLU A 219 -7.28 18.63 4.14
CA GLU A 219 -6.63 19.95 4.15
C GLU A 219 -6.80 20.67 2.81
N SER A 220 -6.67 19.96 1.69
CA SER A 220 -6.87 20.58 0.37
C SER A 220 -8.31 21.08 0.15
N ILE A 221 -9.30 20.40 0.76
CA ILE A 221 -10.71 20.82 0.69
C ILE A 221 -10.96 22.02 1.62
N VAL A 222 -10.38 22.02 2.82
CA VAL A 222 -10.60 23.06 3.83
C VAL A 222 -9.85 24.36 3.49
N SER A 223 -8.70 24.24 2.80
CA SER A 223 -7.87 25.40 2.39
C SER A 223 -8.35 26.12 1.13
N CYS A 224 -9.32 25.56 0.40
CA CYS A 224 -9.99 26.21 -0.73
C CYS A 224 -11.14 27.10 -0.26
#